data_1f26abdf5b1f62cc758aa7e0e272d4f9
#
_entry.id   1f26abdf5b1f62cc758aa7e0e272d4f9
#
_cell.length_a   1.000
_cell.length_b   1.000
_cell.length_c   1.000
_cell.angle_alpha   90.00
_cell.angle_beta   90.00
_cell.angle_gamma   90.00
#
_symmetry.space_group_name_H-M   'P 1'
#
loop_
_entity.id
_entity.type
_entity.pdbx_description
1 polymer ?
#
loop_
_entity_poly.entity_id
_entity_poly.type
_entity_poly.pdbx_seq_one_letter_code
_entity_poly.pdbx_strand_id
1 'polypeptide(L)'
;ETVDLYQAAENCMDTLEMSAKKHDVTLKLEGESCKIRTEKGMADEVIYNLCDNAIRYNNKGGSVTISVMPVDNQIVLSVKDTGIGISKEHQERIFERFYRVDKSRSKSTGGTGLGLAIVKHIVARNGARMELTSEVGKGTEIRIYFDKAA
;
A
#
# COMPACT_ATOMS: atom_id res chain seq x y z
N GLU A 1 -20.97 -1.00 3.23
CA GLU A 1 -21.27 -0.41 1.92
C GLU A 1 -20.39 -0.99 0.82
N THR A 2 -20.81 -0.81 -0.43
CA THR A 2 -20.05 -1.33 -1.58
C THR A 2 -19.10 -0.24 -2.07
N VAL A 3 -17.83 -0.56 -2.17
CA VAL A 3 -16.78 0.39 -2.59
C VAL A 3 -16.06 -0.15 -3.83
N ASP A 4 -15.88 0.72 -4.82
CA ASP A 4 -15.07 0.41 -5.99
C ASP A 4 -13.61 0.71 -5.68
N LEU A 5 -12.79 -0.33 -5.53
CA LEU A 5 -11.38 -0.18 -5.18
C LEU A 5 -10.57 0.54 -6.25
N TYR A 6 -10.90 0.34 -7.52
CA TYR A 6 -10.20 1.03 -8.59
C TYR A 6 -10.41 2.55 -8.51
N GLN A 7 -11.65 2.95 -8.28
CA GLN A 7 -11.98 4.37 -8.12
C GLN A 7 -11.28 4.95 -6.88
N ALA A 8 -11.25 4.19 -5.79
CA ALA A 8 -10.56 4.63 -4.58
C ALA A 8 -9.05 4.80 -4.84
N ALA A 9 -8.47 3.92 -5.65
CA ALA A 9 -7.06 4.03 -6.02
C ALA A 9 -6.79 5.26 -6.88
N GLU A 10 -7.68 5.57 -7.84
CA GLU A 10 -7.56 6.78 -8.65
C GLU A 10 -7.60 8.04 -7.79
N ASN A 11 -8.53 8.10 -6.85
CA ASN A 11 -8.66 9.23 -5.94
C ASN A 11 -7.41 9.39 -5.07
N CYS A 12 -6.85 8.28 -4.62
CA CYS A 12 -5.63 8.29 -3.81
C CYS A 12 -4.43 8.79 -4.61
N MET A 13 -4.32 8.41 -5.89
CA MET A 13 -3.24 8.90 -6.73
C MET A 13 -3.29 10.42 -6.86
N ASP A 14 -4.48 10.98 -7.04
CA ASP A 14 -4.64 12.43 -7.11
C ASP A 14 -4.17 13.10 -5.83
N THR A 15 -4.51 12.51 -4.68
CA THR A 15 -4.11 13.03 -3.38
C THR A 15 -2.58 13.00 -3.19
N LEU A 16 -1.92 11.94 -3.68
CA LEU A 16 -0.50 11.74 -3.47
C LEU A 16 0.40 12.25 -4.61
N GLU A 17 -0.17 12.85 -5.64
CA GLU A 17 0.58 13.30 -6.81
C GLU A 17 1.74 14.25 -6.44
N MET A 18 1.48 15.22 -5.58
CA MET A 18 2.51 16.18 -5.19
C MET A 18 3.62 15.52 -4.36
N SER A 19 3.24 14.61 -3.47
CA SER A 19 4.22 13.87 -2.68
C SER A 19 5.12 13.01 -3.58
N ALA A 20 4.52 12.35 -4.57
CA ALA A 20 5.29 11.54 -5.52
C ALA A 20 6.28 12.40 -6.32
N LYS A 21 5.83 13.55 -6.79
CA LYS A 21 6.71 14.49 -7.51
C LYS A 21 7.86 14.96 -6.63
N LYS A 22 7.57 15.28 -5.38
CA LYS A 22 8.59 15.74 -4.43
C LYS A 22 9.67 14.68 -4.23
N HIS A 23 9.29 13.40 -4.23
CA HIS A 23 10.22 12.29 -4.06
C HIS A 23 10.77 11.75 -5.38
N ASP A 24 10.39 12.34 -6.51
CA ASP A 24 10.76 11.89 -7.86
C ASP A 24 10.36 10.43 -8.09
N VAL A 25 9.09 10.12 -7.79
CA VAL A 25 8.52 8.78 -7.94
C VAL A 25 7.31 8.87 -8.88
N THR A 26 7.21 7.92 -9.81
CA THR A 26 6.11 7.83 -10.76
C THR A 26 5.02 6.91 -10.22
N LEU A 27 3.78 7.39 -10.19
CA LEU A 27 2.63 6.57 -9.81
C LEU A 27 1.98 5.98 -11.05
N LYS A 28 1.63 4.69 -10.99
CA LYS A 28 0.95 3.97 -12.06
C LYS A 28 -0.25 3.23 -11.49
N LEU A 29 -1.33 3.14 -12.26
CA LEU A 29 -2.53 2.40 -11.87
C LEU A 29 -2.86 1.40 -12.97
N GLU A 30 -3.07 0.15 -12.58
CA GLU A 30 -3.44 -0.94 -13.49
C GLU A 30 -4.67 -1.67 -12.98
N GLY A 31 -5.37 -2.34 -13.87
CA GLY A 31 -6.48 -3.19 -13.50
C GLY A 31 -7.82 -2.66 -13.96
N GLU A 32 -8.85 -2.96 -13.17
CA GLU A 32 -10.22 -2.65 -13.56
C GLU A 32 -11.10 -2.39 -12.34
N SER A 33 -12.29 -1.86 -12.57
CA SER A 33 -13.28 -1.62 -11.53
C SER A 33 -13.63 -2.93 -10.82
N CYS A 34 -13.40 -2.98 -9.52
CA CYS A 34 -13.70 -4.13 -8.69
C CYS A 34 -14.32 -3.66 -7.39
N LYS A 35 -15.43 -4.28 -7.01
CA LYS A 35 -16.19 -3.85 -5.83
C LYS A 35 -16.05 -4.81 -4.68
N ILE A 36 -15.86 -4.25 -3.49
CA ILE A 36 -15.81 -5.00 -2.23
C ILE A 36 -16.79 -4.39 -1.25
N ARG A 37 -17.10 -5.11 -0.19
CA ARG A 37 -17.89 -4.56 0.92
C ARG A 37 -16.97 -4.15 2.04
N THR A 38 -16.98 -2.87 2.35
CA THR A 38 -16.21 -2.29 3.45
C THR A 38 -16.71 -0.88 3.72
N GLU A 39 -16.19 -0.26 4.74
CA GLU A 39 -16.40 1.17 4.93
C GLU A 39 -15.46 1.92 3.98
N LYS A 40 -15.99 2.94 3.30
CA LYS A 40 -15.20 3.70 2.34
C LYS A 40 -13.92 4.28 2.96
N GLY A 41 -14.03 4.79 4.18
CA GLY A 41 -12.89 5.34 4.89
C GLY A 41 -11.78 4.33 5.11
N MET A 42 -12.13 3.07 5.35
CA MET A 42 -11.16 2.00 5.53
C MET A 42 -10.42 1.69 4.24
N ALA A 43 -11.16 1.60 3.11
CA ALA A 43 -10.54 1.36 1.80
C ALA A 43 -9.56 2.50 1.47
N ASP A 44 -9.99 3.74 1.67
CA ASP A 44 -9.14 4.90 1.41
C ASP A 44 -7.88 4.90 2.27
N GLU A 45 -8.01 4.56 3.56
CA GLU A 45 -6.85 4.49 4.47
C GLU A 45 -5.85 3.42 4.09
N VAL A 46 -6.33 2.23 3.70
CA VAL A 46 -5.44 1.15 3.27
C VAL A 46 -4.63 1.59 2.07
N ILE A 47 -5.31 2.09 1.05
CA ILE A 47 -4.64 2.50 -0.19
C ILE A 47 -3.67 3.65 0.07
N TYR A 48 -4.12 4.66 0.81
CA TYR A 48 -3.27 5.81 1.14
C TYR A 48 -2.01 5.39 1.89
N ASN A 49 -2.16 4.59 2.94
CA ASN A 49 -1.02 4.20 3.77
C ASN A 49 -0.02 3.32 3.01
N LEU A 50 -0.51 2.39 2.17
CA LEU A 50 0.37 1.58 1.34
C LEU A 50 1.13 2.43 0.32
N CYS A 51 0.43 3.34 -0.35
CA CYS A 51 1.04 4.19 -1.37
C CYS A 51 1.99 5.22 -0.78
N ASP A 52 1.60 5.86 0.32
CA ASP A 52 2.45 6.82 1.00
C ASP A 52 3.76 6.18 1.46
N ASN A 53 3.65 4.99 2.04
CA ASN A 53 4.84 4.24 2.46
C ASN A 53 5.72 3.87 1.27
N ALA A 54 5.12 3.43 0.17
CA ALA A 54 5.84 3.07 -1.04
C ALA A 54 6.57 4.26 -1.67
N ILE A 55 6.01 5.45 -1.57
CA ILE A 55 6.64 6.68 -2.04
C ILE A 55 7.81 7.08 -1.13
N ARG A 56 7.59 7.08 0.18
CA ARG A 56 8.60 7.53 1.17
C ARG A 56 9.86 6.69 1.16
N TYR A 57 9.73 5.39 0.96
CA TYR A 57 10.85 4.46 0.99
C TYR A 57 11.31 4.04 -0.40
N ASN A 58 10.97 4.83 -1.41
CA ASN A 58 11.41 4.60 -2.78
C ASN A 58 12.70 5.35 -3.09
N ASN A 59 13.29 5.01 -4.23
CA ASN A 59 14.46 5.69 -4.75
C ASN A 59 14.05 6.78 -5.73
N LYS A 60 14.85 7.80 -5.88
CA LYS A 60 14.63 8.82 -6.91
C LYS A 60 14.59 8.15 -8.28
N GLY A 61 13.61 8.52 -9.08
CA GLY A 61 13.42 7.92 -10.39
C GLY A 61 12.67 6.59 -10.36
N GLY A 62 12.26 6.16 -9.16
CA GLY A 62 11.52 4.91 -9.01
C GLY A 62 10.05 5.04 -9.34
N SER A 63 9.30 3.95 -9.09
CA SER A 63 7.88 3.90 -9.38
C SER A 63 7.09 3.16 -8.32
N VAL A 64 5.80 3.46 -8.25
CA VAL A 64 4.82 2.73 -7.45
C VAL A 64 3.70 2.34 -8.40
N THR A 65 3.41 1.06 -8.48
CA THR A 65 2.31 0.53 -9.29
C THR A 65 1.22 0.02 -8.38
N ILE A 66 0.03 0.60 -8.51
CA ILE A 66 -1.16 0.16 -7.80
C ILE A 66 -1.96 -0.68 -8.78
N SER A 67 -2.39 -1.88 -8.38
CA SER A 67 -3.25 -2.69 -9.24
C SER A 67 -4.46 -3.20 -8.48
N VAL A 68 -5.58 -3.28 -9.18
CA VAL A 68 -6.84 -3.79 -8.65
C VAL A 68 -7.37 -4.79 -9.68
N MET A 69 -7.34 -6.07 -9.34
CA MET A 69 -7.66 -7.15 -10.27
C MET A 69 -8.53 -8.22 -9.63
N PRO A 70 -9.48 -8.79 -10.37
CA PRO A 70 -10.17 -9.97 -9.89
C PRO A 70 -9.28 -11.20 -10.08
N VAL A 71 -9.19 -12.03 -9.04
CA VAL A 71 -8.45 -13.30 -9.09
C VAL A 71 -9.35 -14.35 -8.43
N ASP A 72 -9.87 -15.27 -9.24
CA ASP A 72 -10.86 -16.25 -8.79
C ASP A 72 -12.07 -15.56 -8.15
N ASN A 73 -12.42 -15.88 -6.90
CA ASN A 73 -13.54 -15.26 -6.21
C ASN A 73 -13.13 -14.08 -5.32
N GLN A 74 -11.92 -13.57 -5.54
CA GLN A 74 -11.37 -12.48 -4.72
C GLN A 74 -10.97 -11.29 -5.57
N ILE A 75 -10.82 -10.16 -4.91
CA ILE A 75 -10.26 -8.94 -5.49
C ILE A 75 -8.90 -8.72 -4.85
N VAL A 76 -7.88 -8.56 -5.68
CA VAL A 76 -6.51 -8.33 -5.19
C VAL A 76 -6.14 -6.89 -5.40
N LEU A 77 -5.83 -6.21 -4.30
CA LEU A 77 -5.23 -4.88 -4.30
C LEU A 77 -3.73 -5.07 -4.10
N SER A 78 -2.92 -4.60 -5.04
CA SER A 78 -1.47 -4.68 -4.96
C SER A 78 -0.86 -3.29 -5.02
N VAL A 79 0.13 -3.05 -4.16
CA VAL A 79 0.96 -1.85 -4.23
C VAL A 79 2.40 -2.32 -4.30
N LYS A 80 3.03 -2.10 -5.44
CA LYS A 80 4.40 -2.55 -5.72
C LYS A 80 5.29 -1.35 -5.97
N ASP A 81 6.41 -1.29 -5.26
CA ASP A 81 7.39 -0.23 -5.46
C ASP A 81 8.74 -0.78 -5.89
N THR A 82 9.57 0.11 -6.42
CA THR A 82 10.95 -0.19 -6.83
C THR A 82 11.94 0.40 -5.83
N GLY A 83 11.54 0.46 -4.56
CA GLY A 83 12.28 1.12 -3.52
C GLY A 83 13.40 0.30 -2.89
N ILE A 84 13.72 0.67 -1.66
CA ILE A 84 14.86 0.11 -0.96
C ILE A 84 14.67 -1.36 -0.53
N GLY A 85 13.43 -1.83 -0.48
CA GLY A 85 13.12 -3.17 -0.01
C GLY A 85 13.24 -3.29 1.51
N ILE A 86 12.87 -4.46 2.01
CA ILE A 86 12.85 -4.75 3.44
C ILE A 86 13.55 -6.08 3.68
N SER A 87 14.55 -6.09 4.55
CA SER A 87 15.26 -7.33 4.89
C SER A 87 14.33 -8.28 5.66
N LYS A 88 14.61 -9.58 5.59
CA LYS A 88 13.77 -10.60 6.22
C LYS A 88 13.60 -10.38 7.72
N GLU A 89 14.64 -9.90 8.40
CA GLU A 89 14.58 -9.68 9.84
C GLU A 89 13.56 -8.62 10.25
N HIS A 90 13.21 -7.69 9.34
CA HIS A 90 12.24 -6.64 9.62
C HIS A 90 10.84 -6.95 9.10
N GLN A 91 10.71 -7.87 8.13
CA GLN A 91 9.42 -8.10 7.45
C GLN A 91 8.29 -8.51 8.40
N GLU A 92 8.59 -9.24 9.45
CA GLU A 92 7.58 -9.65 10.43
C GLU A 92 7.15 -8.50 11.34
N ARG A 93 7.99 -7.47 11.50
CA ARG A 93 7.77 -6.39 12.46
C ARG A 93 7.29 -5.07 11.86
N ILE A 94 7.33 -4.92 10.54
CA ILE A 94 7.00 -3.62 9.91
C ILE A 94 5.56 -3.18 10.16
N PHE A 95 4.67 -4.10 10.54
CA PHE A 95 3.27 -3.79 10.84
C PHE A 95 3.04 -3.48 12.32
N GLU A 96 4.09 -3.56 13.15
CA GLU A 96 3.98 -3.16 14.54
C GLU A 96 3.91 -1.63 14.64
N ARG A 97 3.12 -1.15 15.59
CA ARG A 97 2.99 0.30 15.83
C ARG A 97 4.35 0.89 16.17
N PHE A 98 4.67 2.01 15.52
CA PHE A 98 5.91 2.77 15.73
C PHE A 98 7.19 2.04 15.33
N TYR A 99 7.10 0.84 14.74
CA TYR A 99 8.30 0.15 14.27
C TYR A 99 8.84 0.82 13.02
N ARG A 100 10.13 1.05 12.98
CA ARG A 100 10.82 1.66 11.83
C ARG A 100 12.10 0.91 11.56
N VAL A 101 12.30 0.54 10.30
CA VAL A 101 13.53 -0.13 9.85
C VAL A 101 14.71 0.83 9.94
N ASP A 102 14.51 2.07 9.49
CA ASP A 102 15.51 3.13 9.51
C ASP A 102 14.89 4.38 10.14
N LYS A 103 15.15 4.57 11.41
CA LYS A 103 14.61 5.69 12.18
C LYS A 103 15.02 7.05 11.61
N SER A 104 16.28 7.15 11.15
CA SER A 104 16.79 8.38 10.58
C SER A 104 16.05 8.74 9.29
N ARG A 105 15.87 7.76 8.40
CA ARG A 105 15.16 7.96 7.14
C ARG A 105 13.69 8.27 7.38
N SER A 106 13.04 7.54 8.29
CA SER A 106 11.63 7.78 8.63
C SER A 106 11.42 9.18 9.18
N LYS A 107 12.33 9.65 10.02
CA LYS A 107 12.27 10.99 10.58
C LYS A 107 12.38 12.04 9.48
N SER A 108 13.32 11.87 8.54
CA SER A 108 13.52 12.83 7.45
C SER A 108 12.35 12.85 6.47
N THR A 109 11.65 11.73 6.30
CA THR A 109 10.47 11.65 5.41
C THR A 109 9.17 12.02 6.11
N GLY A 110 9.19 12.20 7.44
CA GLY A 110 8.00 12.55 8.20
C GLY A 110 7.10 11.38 8.58
N GLY A 111 7.57 10.14 8.41
CA GLY A 111 6.79 8.96 8.74
C GLY A 111 6.60 8.78 10.25
N THR A 112 5.41 8.34 10.69
CA THR A 112 5.06 8.16 12.09
C THR A 112 5.26 6.73 12.60
N GLY A 113 5.36 5.76 11.69
CA GLY A 113 5.42 4.35 12.06
C GLY A 113 4.07 3.73 12.36
N LEU A 114 2.97 4.42 12.03
CA LEU A 114 1.60 3.94 12.28
C LEU A 114 0.89 3.42 11.03
N GLY A 115 1.31 3.86 9.83
CA GLY A 115 0.59 3.56 8.59
C GLY A 115 0.39 2.07 8.34
N LEU A 116 1.43 1.27 8.45
CA LEU A 116 1.33 -0.18 8.19
C LEU A 116 0.57 -0.91 9.29
N ALA A 117 0.63 -0.44 10.54
CA ALA A 117 -0.17 -1.01 11.62
C ALA A 117 -1.66 -0.78 11.37
N ILE A 118 -2.02 0.38 10.83
CA ILE A 118 -3.39 0.70 10.44
C ILE A 118 -3.84 -0.26 9.33
N VAL A 119 -3.00 -0.49 8.33
CA VAL A 119 -3.30 -1.44 7.24
C VAL A 119 -3.58 -2.82 7.81
N LYS A 120 -2.72 -3.34 8.68
CA LYS A 120 -2.90 -4.65 9.29
C LYS A 120 -4.23 -4.76 10.04
N HIS A 121 -4.57 -3.72 10.80
CA HIS A 121 -5.82 -3.68 11.55
C HIS A 121 -7.04 -3.75 10.62
N ILE A 122 -7.04 -2.97 9.54
CA ILE A 122 -8.15 -2.93 8.59
C ILE A 122 -8.28 -4.26 7.85
N VAL A 123 -7.16 -4.86 7.44
CA VAL A 123 -7.14 -6.17 6.78
C VAL A 123 -7.81 -7.21 7.67
N ALA A 124 -7.43 -7.26 8.94
CA ALA A 124 -8.01 -8.20 9.91
C ALA A 124 -9.50 -7.95 10.12
N ARG A 125 -9.89 -6.68 10.25
CA ARG A 125 -11.30 -6.31 10.47
C ARG A 125 -12.19 -6.68 9.29
N ASN A 126 -11.66 -6.69 8.07
CA ASN A 126 -12.42 -7.05 6.87
C ASN A 126 -12.35 -8.54 6.52
N GLY A 127 -11.68 -9.35 7.34
CA GLY A 127 -11.49 -10.76 7.03
C GLY A 127 -10.67 -10.99 5.78
N ALA A 128 -9.83 -10.01 5.41
CA ALA A 128 -9.00 -10.10 4.22
C ALA A 128 -7.67 -10.77 4.55
N ARG A 129 -6.94 -11.15 3.51
CA ARG A 129 -5.61 -11.77 3.65
C ARG A 129 -4.57 -10.84 3.03
N MET A 130 -3.39 -10.80 3.62
CA MET A 130 -2.31 -9.94 3.14
C MET A 130 -1.04 -10.75 2.92
N GLU A 131 -0.35 -10.45 1.83
CA GLU A 131 0.95 -11.04 1.52
C GLU A 131 1.98 -9.94 1.27
N LEU A 132 3.18 -10.15 1.77
CA LEU A 132 4.31 -9.25 1.58
C LEU A 132 5.42 -9.98 0.84
N THR A 133 5.92 -9.38 -0.23
CA THR A 133 7.10 -9.85 -0.96
C THR A 133 8.06 -8.68 -1.05
N SER A 134 9.29 -8.85 -0.56
CA SER A 134 10.27 -7.77 -0.58
C SER A 134 11.67 -8.32 -0.64
N GLU A 135 12.54 -7.57 -1.31
CA GLU A 135 13.96 -7.89 -1.41
C GLU A 135 14.74 -6.58 -1.35
N VAL A 136 15.74 -6.53 -0.49
CA VAL A 136 16.60 -5.36 -0.34
C VAL A 136 17.22 -5.00 -1.68
N GLY A 137 17.11 -3.74 -2.07
CA GLY A 137 17.64 -3.23 -3.33
C GLY A 137 16.73 -3.41 -4.54
N LYS A 138 15.60 -4.12 -4.39
CA LYS A 138 14.67 -4.38 -5.50
C LYS A 138 13.30 -3.77 -5.29
N GLY A 139 12.86 -3.68 -4.06
CA GLY A 139 11.56 -3.09 -3.75
C GLY A 139 10.65 -4.00 -2.95
N THR A 140 9.40 -3.58 -2.82
CA THR A 140 8.40 -4.25 -2.00
C THR A 140 7.07 -4.31 -2.72
N GLU A 141 6.38 -5.43 -2.58
CA GLU A 141 5.01 -5.59 -3.04
C GLU A 141 4.16 -6.07 -1.88
N ILE A 142 3.06 -5.38 -1.60
CA ILE A 142 2.07 -5.80 -0.60
C ILE A 142 0.78 -6.06 -1.35
N ARG A 143 0.23 -7.27 -1.20
CA ARG A 143 -1.03 -7.69 -1.82
C ARG A 143 -2.06 -7.96 -0.74
N ILE A 144 -3.27 -7.45 -0.93
CA ILE A 144 -4.39 -7.69 -0.03
C ILE A 144 -5.50 -8.36 -0.83
N TYR A 145 -6.01 -9.47 -0.32
CA TYR A 145 -7.04 -10.27 -0.95
C TYR A 145 -8.35 -10.06 -0.22
N PHE A 146 -9.29 -9.40 -0.90
CA PHE A 146 -10.64 -9.16 -0.38
C PHE A 146 -11.63 -10.10 -1.06
N ASP A 147 -12.71 -10.45 -0.37
CA ASP A 147 -13.80 -11.15 -1.01
C ASP A 147 -14.58 -10.18 -1.90
N LYS A 148 -15.08 -10.68 -3.03
CA LYS A 148 -15.91 -9.88 -3.92
C LYS A 148 -17.21 -9.49 -3.23
N ALA A 149 -17.70 -8.28 -3.54
CA ALA A 149 -19.05 -7.90 -3.14
C ALA A 149 -20.05 -8.79 -3.89
N ALA A 150 -21.03 -9.26 -3.16
CA ALA A 150 -22.07 -10.13 -3.73
C ALA A 150 -23.03 -9.33 -4.62
#